data_c30aa8a698390709e5c251b4ba7ee764
#
_entry.id   c30aa8a698390709e5c251b4ba7ee764
#
_cell.length_a   1.000
_cell.length_b   1.000
_cell.length_c   1.000
_cell.angle_alpha   90.00
_cell.angle_beta   90.00
_cell.angle_gamma   90.00
#
_symmetry.space_group_name_H-M   'P 1'
#
loop_
_entity.id
_entity.type
_entity.pdbx_description
1 polymer ?
#
loop_
_entity_poly.entity_id
_entity_poly.type
_entity_poly.pdbx_seq_one_letter_code
_entity_poly.pdbx_strand_id
1 'polypeptide(L)'
;MANSRDPLLTVAWKNDSVEFIDQTKLPNKLVYVRCKDYREVADVIRKLVVRGAPAIGVSAAFGLALAAQQSNAKTLTELMTDLDNAFKVLHATRPTAVNLFWALERVMAKGMQAKTIQEAKRVVLDEALKMAEEDVETNRKIGGHGLKLFKDGDMVLTHCNAGSLATVAYGTALGVIRAARESGKRLSVIATETRPVMQGSRLTAFELLHDGIDVSLITDTAVGHMMARGAINHVIVGADRVLHTGHVFNKIGTYQVAILAHKHNVPFYVAAPLSTFDFESNPNDVVIEDRSADEVVKVGRKRIAPKGVRVFNPAFDMTPPELITGIITQKGILTPPFDKNLKALLG
;
A
#
# COMPACT_ATOMS: atom_id res chain seq x y z
N MET A 1 -15.94 9.27 25.48
CA MET A 1 -15.47 10.22 24.45
C MET A 1 -14.11 9.75 23.97
N ALA A 2 -14.01 9.18 22.79
CA ALA A 2 -12.73 8.75 22.24
C ALA A 2 -11.94 10.02 21.87
N ASN A 3 -10.79 10.24 22.51
CA ASN A 3 -9.83 11.22 22.04
C ASN A 3 -9.49 10.84 20.60
N SER A 4 -9.94 11.65 19.64
CA SER A 4 -9.50 11.54 18.25
C SER A 4 -8.01 11.88 18.25
N ARG A 5 -7.16 10.84 18.18
CA ARG A 5 -5.75 11.06 17.88
C ARG A 5 -5.64 11.57 16.46
N ASP A 6 -4.67 12.42 16.22
CA ASP A 6 -4.43 12.95 14.87
C ASP A 6 -4.26 11.79 13.87
N PRO A 7 -4.88 11.87 12.67
CA PRO A 7 -4.74 10.83 11.67
C PRO A 7 -3.27 10.66 11.26
N LEU A 8 -2.82 9.41 11.15
CA LEU A 8 -1.48 9.09 10.69
C LEU A 8 -1.31 9.54 9.23
N LEU A 9 -0.41 10.48 9.01
CA LEU A 9 -0.02 10.97 7.69
C LEU A 9 1.36 10.40 7.35
N THR A 10 1.39 9.43 6.44
CA THR A 10 2.60 8.64 6.15
C THR A 10 3.64 9.42 5.39
N VAL A 11 3.22 10.27 4.45
CA VAL A 11 4.07 11.13 3.64
C VAL A 11 3.41 12.48 3.45
N ALA A 12 4.17 13.55 3.60
CA ALA A 12 3.69 14.92 3.43
C ALA A 12 4.78 15.85 2.89
N TRP A 13 4.37 16.79 2.04
CA TRP A 13 5.21 17.95 1.69
C TRP A 13 5.10 19.01 2.77
N LYS A 14 6.22 19.40 3.37
CA LYS A 14 6.27 20.44 4.42
C LYS A 14 7.53 21.28 4.29
N ASN A 15 7.38 22.58 4.16
CA ASN A 15 8.49 23.54 4.15
C ASN A 15 9.64 23.12 3.20
N ASP A 16 9.32 22.93 1.93
CA ASP A 16 10.25 22.52 0.86
C ASP A 16 11.01 21.23 1.16
N SER A 17 10.38 20.32 1.85
CA SER A 17 10.90 18.99 2.20
C SER A 17 9.78 17.97 2.23
N VAL A 18 10.14 16.70 2.14
CA VAL A 18 9.20 15.58 2.29
C VAL A 18 9.40 14.95 3.65
N GLU A 19 8.34 14.90 4.44
CA GLU A 19 8.31 14.26 5.76
C GLU A 19 7.66 12.89 5.67
N PHE A 20 8.27 11.89 6.31
CA PHE A 20 7.81 10.50 6.33
C PHE A 20 7.70 9.98 7.75
N ILE A 21 6.73 9.11 8.03
CA ILE A 21 6.78 8.24 9.20
C ILE A 21 7.84 7.16 8.96
N ASP A 22 8.85 7.07 9.84
CA ASP A 22 9.84 5.98 9.79
C ASP A 22 9.20 4.67 10.29
N GLN A 23 8.68 3.88 9.36
CA GLN A 23 8.01 2.61 9.67
C GLN A 23 8.98 1.53 10.17
N THR A 24 10.30 1.72 10.02
CA THR A 24 11.31 0.80 10.58
C THR A 24 11.40 0.89 12.10
N LYS A 25 10.94 1.99 12.69
CA LYS A 25 10.91 2.23 14.14
C LYS A 25 9.62 1.78 14.81
N LEU A 26 8.56 1.58 14.02
CA LEU A 26 7.28 1.08 14.53
C LEU A 26 7.38 -0.42 14.91
N PRO A 27 6.64 -0.87 15.93
CA PRO A 27 5.67 -0.14 16.73
C PRO A 27 6.28 0.64 17.90
N ASN A 28 7.59 0.51 18.16
CA ASN A 28 8.21 0.97 19.41
C ASN A 28 8.30 2.50 19.50
N LYS A 29 8.49 3.18 18.37
CA LYS A 29 8.63 4.65 18.32
C LYS A 29 7.97 5.19 17.05
N LEU A 30 7.10 6.18 17.20
CA LEU A 30 6.61 6.99 16.10
C LEU A 30 7.61 8.13 15.87
N VAL A 31 8.36 8.03 14.79
CA VAL A 31 9.43 8.97 14.41
C VAL A 31 9.19 9.46 13.01
N TYR A 32 9.46 10.73 12.77
CA TYR A 32 9.38 11.34 11.44
C TYR A 32 10.79 11.59 10.90
N VAL A 33 10.97 11.30 9.61
CA VAL A 33 12.19 11.58 8.84
C VAL A 33 11.86 12.65 7.82
N ARG A 34 12.76 13.62 7.66
CA ARG A 34 12.59 14.70 6.69
C ARG A 34 13.66 14.60 5.63
N CYS A 35 13.23 14.54 4.36
CA CYS A 35 14.09 14.50 3.18
C CYS A 35 14.04 15.85 2.46
N LYS A 36 15.21 16.37 2.13
CA LYS A 36 15.38 17.60 1.37
C LYS A 36 15.89 17.37 -0.05
N ASP A 37 16.36 16.18 -0.35
CA ASP A 37 16.89 15.77 -1.66
C ASP A 37 16.17 14.51 -2.15
N TYR A 38 15.97 14.39 -3.47
CA TYR A 38 15.29 13.23 -4.06
C TYR A 38 16.05 11.90 -3.86
N ARG A 39 17.39 11.96 -3.66
CA ARG A 39 18.21 10.78 -3.35
C ARG A 39 17.91 10.26 -1.94
N GLU A 40 17.68 11.17 -0.99
CA GLU A 40 17.21 10.81 0.35
C GLU A 40 15.83 10.13 0.29
N VAL A 41 14.91 10.64 -0.57
CA VAL A 41 13.61 9.98 -0.81
C VAL A 41 13.80 8.59 -1.42
N ALA A 42 14.71 8.44 -2.39
CA ALA A 42 15.03 7.14 -2.96
C ALA A 42 15.56 6.16 -1.89
N ASP A 43 16.38 6.63 -0.96
CA ASP A 43 16.88 5.84 0.15
C ASP A 43 15.79 5.44 1.14
N VAL A 44 14.86 6.35 1.45
CA VAL A 44 13.68 6.09 2.29
C VAL A 44 12.85 4.94 1.71
N ILE A 45 12.65 4.93 0.38
CA ILE A 45 11.92 3.87 -0.32
C ILE A 45 12.71 2.55 -0.28
N ARG A 46 14.00 2.55 -0.62
CA ARG A 46 14.86 1.35 -0.62
C ARG A 46 14.97 0.69 0.75
N LYS A 47 15.10 1.49 1.80
CA LYS A 47 15.28 1.03 3.20
C LYS A 47 13.96 0.69 3.89
N LEU A 48 12.84 0.73 3.16
CA LEU A 48 11.50 0.47 3.69
C LEU A 48 11.12 1.39 4.88
N VAL A 49 11.67 2.59 4.93
CA VAL A 49 11.22 3.64 5.84
C VAL A 49 9.78 4.01 5.48
N VAL A 50 9.49 4.09 4.18
CA VAL A 50 8.14 4.08 3.61
C VAL A 50 7.94 2.84 2.74
N ARG A 51 6.73 2.24 2.76
CA ARG A 51 6.34 1.07 1.96
C ARG A 51 4.82 1.09 1.72
N GLY A 52 4.33 0.24 0.80
CA GLY A 52 2.94 0.21 0.33
C GLY A 52 2.83 0.89 -1.02
N ALA A 53 2.10 0.27 -1.95
CA ALA A 53 2.08 0.69 -3.34
C ALA A 53 1.69 2.17 -3.53
N PRO A 54 0.58 2.69 -2.94
CA PRO A 54 0.21 4.09 -3.10
C PRO A 54 1.20 5.05 -2.40
N ALA A 55 1.64 4.74 -1.18
CA ALA A 55 2.60 5.58 -0.44
C ALA A 55 3.92 5.75 -1.20
N ILE A 56 4.42 4.67 -1.82
CA ILE A 56 5.65 4.70 -2.63
C ILE A 56 5.45 5.58 -3.86
N GLY A 57 4.30 5.49 -4.52
CA GLY A 57 3.98 6.33 -5.68
C GLY A 57 4.02 7.82 -5.36
N VAL A 58 3.30 8.25 -4.32
CA VAL A 58 3.30 9.67 -3.89
C VAL A 58 4.68 10.09 -3.38
N SER A 59 5.41 9.21 -2.71
CA SER A 59 6.79 9.49 -2.29
C SER A 59 7.70 9.79 -3.48
N ALA A 60 7.60 9.02 -4.55
CA ALA A 60 8.37 9.23 -5.77
C ALA A 60 7.96 10.53 -6.49
N ALA A 61 6.67 10.85 -6.53
CA ALA A 61 6.16 12.11 -7.05
C ALA A 61 6.76 13.32 -6.29
N PHE A 62 6.78 13.27 -4.96
CA PHE A 62 7.44 14.29 -4.15
C PHE A 62 8.96 14.31 -4.34
N GLY A 63 9.60 13.16 -4.61
CA GLY A 63 11.01 13.10 -4.96
C GLY A 63 11.32 13.88 -6.24
N LEU A 64 10.50 13.76 -7.28
CA LEU A 64 10.62 14.58 -8.50
C LEU A 64 10.35 16.06 -8.21
N ALA A 65 9.38 16.38 -7.34
CA ALA A 65 9.13 17.76 -6.93
C ALA A 65 10.35 18.37 -6.23
N LEU A 66 11.02 17.62 -5.33
CA LEU A 66 12.29 18.08 -4.73
C LEU A 66 13.37 18.33 -5.78
N ALA A 67 13.54 17.41 -6.74
CA ALA A 67 14.51 17.59 -7.82
C ALA A 67 14.22 18.85 -8.64
N ALA A 68 12.95 19.10 -8.96
CA ALA A 68 12.54 20.31 -9.66
C ALA A 68 12.86 21.58 -8.86
N GLN A 69 12.42 21.63 -7.59
CA GLN A 69 12.58 22.83 -6.75
C GLN A 69 14.05 23.17 -6.52
N GLN A 70 14.92 22.19 -6.36
CA GLN A 70 16.33 22.36 -6.04
C GLN A 70 17.24 22.51 -7.26
N SER A 71 16.73 22.24 -8.45
CA SER A 71 17.53 22.41 -9.68
C SER A 71 17.99 23.86 -9.87
N ASN A 72 19.27 24.02 -10.15
CA ASN A 72 19.91 25.28 -10.53
C ASN A 72 19.93 25.52 -12.04
N ALA A 73 19.18 24.76 -12.82
CA ALA A 73 19.07 24.86 -14.26
C ALA A 73 18.79 26.29 -14.73
N LYS A 74 19.44 26.70 -15.79
CA LYS A 74 19.24 28.03 -16.43
C LYS A 74 18.35 27.96 -17.66
N THR A 75 18.16 26.77 -18.19
CA THR A 75 17.29 26.48 -19.34
C THR A 75 16.29 25.40 -19.00
N LEU A 76 15.17 25.37 -19.72
CA LEU A 76 14.16 24.31 -19.54
C LEU A 76 14.75 22.94 -19.89
N THR A 77 15.60 22.84 -20.89
CA THR A 77 16.29 21.61 -21.29
C THR A 77 17.17 21.07 -20.16
N GLU A 78 17.92 21.92 -19.48
CA GLU A 78 18.73 21.51 -18.32
C GLU A 78 17.85 20.99 -17.18
N LEU A 79 16.72 21.67 -16.88
CA LEU A 79 15.79 21.22 -15.87
C LEU A 79 15.19 19.85 -16.20
N MET A 80 14.81 19.64 -17.48
CA MET A 80 14.30 18.33 -17.91
C MET A 80 15.37 17.23 -17.78
N THR A 81 16.64 17.55 -18.00
CA THR A 81 17.75 16.61 -17.79
C THR A 81 17.90 16.26 -16.30
N ASP A 82 17.79 17.25 -15.40
CA ASP A 82 17.82 17.02 -13.95
C ASP A 82 16.65 16.14 -13.49
N LEU A 83 15.45 16.39 -14.02
CA LEU A 83 14.27 15.58 -13.72
C LEU A 83 14.39 14.15 -14.26
N ASP A 84 14.95 13.95 -15.45
CA ASP A 84 15.19 12.61 -16.01
C ASP A 84 16.19 11.82 -15.16
N ASN A 85 17.24 12.47 -14.66
CA ASN A 85 18.19 11.87 -13.74
C ASN A 85 17.52 11.47 -12.42
N ALA A 86 16.68 12.33 -11.86
CA ALA A 86 15.92 12.01 -10.65
C ALA A 86 14.91 10.87 -10.89
N PHE A 87 14.23 10.89 -12.04
CA PHE A 87 13.33 9.82 -12.47
C PHE A 87 14.05 8.47 -12.46
N LYS A 88 15.21 8.36 -13.11
CA LYS A 88 15.98 7.11 -13.16
C LYS A 88 16.37 6.59 -11.78
N VAL A 89 16.80 7.48 -10.89
CA VAL A 89 17.19 7.11 -9.52
C VAL A 89 15.99 6.61 -8.70
N LEU A 90 14.86 7.30 -8.79
CA LEU A 90 13.62 6.93 -8.09
C LEU A 90 13.02 5.64 -8.66
N HIS A 91 12.94 5.52 -9.99
CA HIS A 91 12.44 4.34 -10.70
C HIS A 91 13.19 3.06 -10.30
N ALA A 92 14.52 3.14 -10.15
CA ALA A 92 15.36 2.00 -9.77
C ALA A 92 15.21 1.57 -8.29
N THR A 93 14.40 2.27 -7.48
CA THR A 93 14.25 1.93 -6.05
C THR A 93 13.46 0.66 -5.81
N ARG A 94 12.41 0.41 -6.59
CA ARG A 94 11.50 -0.75 -6.48
C ARG A 94 11.02 -1.20 -7.87
N PRO A 95 11.77 -2.10 -8.54
CA PRO A 95 11.52 -2.47 -9.95
C PRO A 95 10.18 -3.14 -10.26
N THR A 96 9.44 -3.58 -9.25
CA THR A 96 8.15 -4.27 -9.41
C THR A 96 6.93 -3.43 -9.00
N ALA A 97 7.15 -2.18 -8.56
CA ALA A 97 6.10 -1.35 -7.98
C ALA A 97 5.35 -0.54 -9.05
N VAL A 98 4.20 -1.03 -9.52
CA VAL A 98 3.35 -0.38 -10.54
C VAL A 98 3.05 1.08 -10.19
N ASN A 99 2.63 1.35 -8.97
CA ASN A 99 2.29 2.70 -8.53
C ASN A 99 3.47 3.68 -8.56
N LEU A 100 4.71 3.19 -8.37
CA LEU A 100 5.92 4.01 -8.48
C LEU A 100 6.09 4.53 -9.90
N PHE A 101 5.98 3.65 -10.89
CA PHE A 101 6.16 3.98 -12.30
C PHE A 101 5.07 4.92 -12.78
N TRP A 102 3.82 4.56 -12.52
CA TRP A 102 2.67 5.40 -12.83
C TRP A 102 2.80 6.82 -12.27
N ALA A 103 3.24 6.96 -11.01
CA ALA A 103 3.39 8.25 -10.37
C ALA A 103 4.50 9.11 -11.01
N LEU A 104 5.65 8.49 -11.26
CA LEU A 104 6.78 9.16 -11.90
C LEU A 104 6.43 9.63 -13.33
N GLU A 105 5.80 8.77 -14.12
CA GLU A 105 5.37 9.07 -15.49
C GLU A 105 4.35 10.21 -15.51
N ARG A 106 3.36 10.18 -14.61
CA ARG A 106 2.33 11.20 -14.49
C ARG A 106 2.90 12.58 -14.19
N VAL A 107 3.83 12.67 -13.24
CA VAL A 107 4.47 13.95 -12.87
C VAL A 107 5.39 14.43 -13.99
N MET A 108 6.18 13.55 -14.61
CA MET A 108 7.04 13.91 -15.75
C MET A 108 6.24 14.42 -16.93
N ALA A 109 5.12 13.77 -17.27
CA ALA A 109 4.24 14.22 -18.36
C ALA A 109 3.69 15.63 -18.15
N LYS A 110 3.45 16.04 -16.90
CA LYS A 110 3.05 17.43 -16.55
C LYS A 110 4.23 18.39 -16.70
N GLY A 111 5.40 18.04 -16.21
CA GLY A 111 6.60 18.86 -16.34
C GLY A 111 6.97 19.15 -17.81
N MET A 112 6.83 18.15 -18.67
CA MET A 112 7.13 18.26 -20.12
C MET A 112 6.20 19.26 -20.87
N GLN A 113 5.02 19.57 -20.33
CA GLN A 113 4.08 20.51 -20.94
C GLN A 113 4.41 21.98 -20.63
N ALA A 114 5.29 22.22 -19.67
CA ALA A 114 5.65 23.56 -19.25
C ALA A 114 6.51 24.28 -20.30
N LYS A 115 6.36 25.62 -20.38
CA LYS A 115 7.08 26.47 -21.32
C LYS A 115 8.24 27.25 -20.68
N THR A 116 8.27 27.29 -19.36
CA THR A 116 9.32 28.00 -18.60
C THR A 116 9.78 27.14 -17.42
N ILE A 117 10.98 27.44 -16.89
CA ILE A 117 11.52 26.77 -15.70
C ILE A 117 10.57 26.93 -14.50
N GLN A 118 10.08 28.15 -14.26
CA GLN A 118 9.21 28.45 -13.14
C GLN A 118 7.88 27.71 -13.25
N GLU A 119 7.33 27.64 -14.44
CA GLU A 119 6.12 26.86 -14.71
C GLU A 119 6.37 25.37 -14.46
N ALA A 120 7.48 24.80 -14.98
CA ALA A 120 7.83 23.40 -14.79
C ALA A 120 7.97 23.04 -13.30
N LYS A 121 8.72 23.84 -12.54
CA LYS A 121 8.86 23.67 -11.08
C LYS A 121 7.52 23.68 -10.36
N ARG A 122 6.65 24.60 -10.71
CA ARG A 122 5.32 24.72 -10.11
C ARG A 122 4.44 23.52 -10.45
N VAL A 123 4.28 23.20 -11.75
CA VAL A 123 3.36 22.12 -12.15
C VAL A 123 3.79 20.76 -11.68
N VAL A 124 5.10 20.51 -11.56
CA VAL A 124 5.63 19.26 -10.99
C VAL A 124 5.27 19.13 -9.50
N LEU A 125 5.41 20.20 -8.73
CA LEU A 125 5.01 20.21 -7.32
C LEU A 125 3.49 20.13 -7.17
N ASP A 126 2.74 20.92 -7.92
CA ASP A 126 1.27 20.96 -7.87
C ASP A 126 0.69 19.56 -8.19
N GLU A 127 1.25 18.87 -9.20
CA GLU A 127 0.80 17.52 -9.55
C GLU A 127 1.12 16.49 -8.45
N ALA A 128 2.29 16.60 -7.81
CA ALA A 128 2.64 15.71 -6.69
C ALA A 128 1.74 15.95 -5.46
N LEU A 129 1.43 17.20 -5.15
CA LEU A 129 0.47 17.56 -4.08
C LEU A 129 -0.93 17.04 -4.41
N LYS A 130 -1.39 17.24 -5.63
CA LYS A 130 -2.68 16.74 -6.11
C LYS A 130 -2.77 15.21 -6.00
N MET A 131 -1.70 14.49 -6.34
CA MET A 131 -1.67 13.03 -6.19
C MET A 131 -1.81 12.60 -4.73
N ALA A 132 -1.21 13.33 -3.79
CA ALA A 132 -1.37 13.05 -2.36
C ALA A 132 -2.82 13.28 -1.89
N GLU A 133 -3.48 14.33 -2.34
CA GLU A 133 -4.89 14.61 -2.05
C GLU A 133 -5.82 13.55 -2.66
N GLU A 134 -5.59 13.20 -3.93
CA GLU A 134 -6.34 12.17 -4.65
C GLU A 134 -6.22 10.80 -3.99
N ASP A 135 -5.05 10.45 -3.44
CA ASP A 135 -4.85 9.19 -2.70
C ASP A 135 -5.77 9.14 -1.48
N VAL A 136 -5.79 10.19 -0.68
CA VAL A 136 -6.65 10.25 0.52
C VAL A 136 -8.13 10.19 0.15
N GLU A 137 -8.55 10.95 -0.87
CA GLU A 137 -9.94 10.93 -1.35
C GLU A 137 -10.33 9.55 -1.90
N THR A 138 -9.45 8.94 -2.67
CA THR A 138 -9.63 7.59 -3.22
C THR A 138 -9.82 6.57 -2.11
N ASN A 139 -8.99 6.61 -1.08
CA ASN A 139 -9.08 5.70 0.06
C ASN A 139 -10.38 5.89 0.86
N ARG A 140 -10.84 7.14 1.02
CA ARG A 140 -12.15 7.41 1.64
C ARG A 140 -13.31 6.88 0.80
N LYS A 141 -13.27 6.98 -0.54
CA LYS A 141 -14.27 6.39 -1.44
C LYS A 141 -14.28 4.86 -1.34
N ILE A 142 -13.11 4.22 -1.33
CA ILE A 142 -12.97 2.78 -1.10
C ILE A 142 -13.61 2.41 0.24
N GLY A 143 -13.31 3.13 1.31
CA GLY A 143 -13.93 2.97 2.62
C GLY A 143 -15.46 3.06 2.56
N GLY A 144 -15.98 4.10 1.91
CA GLY A 144 -17.42 4.35 1.75
C GLY A 144 -18.17 3.25 0.96
N HIS A 145 -17.52 2.67 -0.06
CA HIS A 145 -18.09 1.53 -0.77
C HIS A 145 -18.05 0.23 0.06
N GLY A 146 -16.90 -0.02 0.71
CA GLY A 146 -16.66 -1.28 1.43
C GLY A 146 -17.39 -1.39 2.76
N LEU A 147 -17.68 -0.30 3.48
CA LEU A 147 -18.36 -0.32 4.79
C LEU A 147 -19.74 -1.01 4.75
N LYS A 148 -20.37 -1.08 3.58
CA LYS A 148 -21.69 -1.71 3.38
C LYS A 148 -21.64 -3.23 3.51
N LEU A 149 -20.45 -3.82 3.35
CA LEU A 149 -20.23 -5.27 3.43
C LEU A 149 -20.28 -5.78 4.87
N PHE A 150 -20.01 -4.92 5.85
CA PHE A 150 -19.90 -5.31 7.26
C PHE A 150 -21.15 -4.99 8.07
N LYS A 151 -21.43 -5.85 9.04
CA LYS A 151 -22.48 -5.66 10.05
C LYS A 151 -21.86 -5.21 11.37
N ASP A 152 -22.68 -4.65 12.27
CA ASP A 152 -22.26 -4.37 13.64
C ASP A 152 -21.92 -5.67 14.35
N GLY A 153 -20.77 -5.73 15.02
CA GLY A 153 -20.26 -6.90 15.71
C GLY A 153 -19.43 -7.86 14.87
N ASP A 154 -19.23 -7.60 13.57
CA ASP A 154 -18.43 -8.49 12.72
C ASP A 154 -16.96 -8.57 13.17
N MET A 155 -16.40 -9.78 13.09
CA MET A 155 -14.98 -10.08 13.23
C MET A 155 -14.34 -10.13 11.84
N VAL A 156 -13.39 -9.23 11.58
CA VAL A 156 -12.74 -9.07 10.29
C VAL A 156 -11.27 -9.49 10.36
N LEU A 157 -10.85 -10.44 9.51
CA LEU A 157 -9.45 -10.81 9.39
C LEU A 157 -8.77 -9.94 8.32
N THR A 158 -7.56 -9.47 8.61
CA THR A 158 -6.69 -8.80 7.65
C THR A 158 -5.27 -9.37 7.68
N HIS A 159 -4.58 -9.27 6.54
CA HIS A 159 -3.21 -9.74 6.36
C HIS A 159 -2.32 -8.62 5.84
N CYS A 160 -1.07 -8.57 6.28
CA CYS A 160 -0.11 -7.52 5.99
C CYS A 160 -0.55 -6.16 6.58
N ASN A 161 -0.27 -5.08 5.88
CA ASN A 161 -0.76 -3.75 6.24
C ASN A 161 -1.19 -2.99 4.99
N ALA A 162 -2.47 -2.70 4.91
CA ALA A 162 -3.11 -1.89 3.88
C ALA A 162 -3.89 -0.73 4.53
N GLY A 163 -3.25 -0.08 5.49
CA GLY A 163 -3.75 1.07 6.22
C GLY A 163 -3.11 2.39 5.80
N SER A 164 -3.21 3.40 6.66
CA SER A 164 -2.59 4.72 6.46
C SER A 164 -1.11 4.63 6.15
N LEU A 165 -0.40 3.70 6.81
CA LEU A 165 1.04 3.49 6.60
C LEU A 165 1.39 2.88 5.23
N ALA A 166 0.40 2.42 4.46
CA ALA A 166 0.60 1.93 3.09
C ALA A 166 0.17 2.92 2.00
N THR A 167 -0.43 4.04 2.39
CA THR A 167 -0.98 5.10 1.54
C THR A 167 -0.50 6.45 2.05
N VAL A 168 -1.02 7.55 1.55
CA VAL A 168 -0.77 8.87 2.16
C VAL A 168 -1.44 8.95 3.52
N ALA A 169 -2.73 8.57 3.57
CA ALA A 169 -3.52 8.49 4.79
C ALA A 169 -4.75 7.61 4.59
N TYR A 170 -5.43 7.24 5.68
CA TYR A 170 -6.69 6.49 5.73
C TYR A 170 -6.55 4.99 5.40
N GLY A 171 -5.83 4.63 4.34
CA GLY A 171 -5.61 3.24 3.93
C GLY A 171 -6.74 2.67 3.07
N THR A 172 -6.46 1.56 2.40
CA THR A 172 -7.41 0.82 1.57
C THR A 172 -8.23 -0.17 2.42
N ALA A 173 -7.69 -1.34 2.77
CA ALA A 173 -8.40 -2.34 3.58
C ALA A 173 -8.73 -1.82 4.99
N LEU A 174 -7.77 -1.22 5.68
CA LEU A 174 -8.05 -0.60 6.97
C LEU A 174 -8.91 0.65 6.85
N GLY A 175 -8.91 1.31 5.69
CA GLY A 175 -9.83 2.40 5.36
C GLY A 175 -11.29 1.96 5.36
N VAL A 176 -11.58 0.75 4.87
CA VAL A 176 -12.94 0.18 4.94
C VAL A 176 -13.36 -0.07 6.40
N ILE A 177 -12.43 -0.57 7.22
CA ILE A 177 -12.67 -0.79 8.66
C ILE A 177 -12.90 0.55 9.38
N ARG A 178 -12.11 1.58 9.06
CA ARG A 178 -12.28 2.95 9.57
C ARG A 178 -13.64 3.53 9.20
N ALA A 179 -14.02 3.42 7.91
CA ALA A 179 -15.32 3.91 7.44
C ALA A 179 -16.49 3.20 8.12
N ALA A 180 -16.39 1.89 8.37
CA ALA A 180 -17.41 1.15 9.11
C ALA A 180 -17.52 1.67 10.55
N ARG A 181 -16.40 1.90 11.23
CA ARG A 181 -16.39 2.50 12.58
C ARG A 181 -16.96 3.93 12.59
N GLU A 182 -16.54 4.78 11.64
CA GLU A 182 -17.04 6.15 11.50
C GLU A 182 -18.56 6.18 11.27
N SER A 183 -19.12 5.13 10.64
CA SER A 183 -20.57 4.94 10.48
C SER A 183 -21.29 4.39 11.73
N GLY A 184 -20.56 4.18 12.84
CA GLY A 184 -21.10 3.71 14.11
C GLY A 184 -21.06 2.18 14.32
N LYS A 185 -20.51 1.40 13.38
CA LYS A 185 -20.38 -0.06 13.54
C LYS A 185 -19.19 -0.40 14.45
N ARG A 186 -19.39 -1.39 15.30
CA ARG A 186 -18.37 -1.94 16.18
C ARG A 186 -17.79 -3.19 15.51
N LEU A 187 -16.62 -3.07 14.95
CA LEU A 187 -15.87 -4.20 14.37
C LEU A 187 -14.75 -4.60 15.32
N SER A 188 -14.48 -5.91 15.40
CA SER A 188 -13.24 -6.43 15.95
C SER A 188 -12.36 -6.96 14.81
N VAL A 189 -11.06 -6.74 14.90
CA VAL A 189 -10.12 -7.11 13.84
C VAL A 189 -9.16 -8.20 14.31
N ILE A 190 -8.94 -9.20 13.48
CA ILE A 190 -7.86 -10.15 13.64
C ILE A 190 -6.80 -9.80 12.60
N ALA A 191 -5.62 -9.40 13.05
CA ALA A 191 -4.45 -9.18 12.20
C ALA A 191 -3.54 -10.40 12.27
N THR A 192 -3.09 -10.91 11.12
CA THR A 192 -2.01 -11.90 11.07
C THR A 192 -0.68 -11.19 11.30
N GLU A 193 0.31 -11.87 11.90
CA GLU A 193 1.64 -11.26 12.12
C GLU A 193 2.35 -10.89 10.83
N THR A 194 2.11 -11.62 9.74
CA THR A 194 2.68 -11.42 8.40
C THR A 194 4.20 -11.61 8.36
N ARG A 195 4.64 -12.85 8.48
CA ARG A 195 6.05 -13.19 8.24
C ARG A 195 6.45 -12.83 6.79
N PRO A 196 7.78 -12.57 6.49
CA PRO A 196 8.90 -12.48 7.43
C PRO A 196 9.08 -11.11 8.11
N VAL A 197 8.54 -9.99 7.53
CA VAL A 197 8.85 -8.61 7.98
C VAL A 197 7.86 -8.08 9.02
N MET A 198 6.85 -8.89 9.38
CA MET A 198 5.91 -8.62 10.48
C MET A 198 5.07 -7.36 10.30
N GLN A 199 4.60 -7.07 9.08
CA GLN A 199 3.79 -5.87 8.82
C GLN A 199 2.47 -5.87 9.59
N GLY A 200 1.85 -7.04 9.79
CA GLY A 200 0.62 -7.14 10.55
C GLY A 200 0.83 -6.82 12.03
N SER A 201 1.82 -7.44 12.66
CA SER A 201 2.10 -7.18 14.08
C SER A 201 2.69 -5.79 14.33
N ARG A 202 3.56 -5.29 13.44
CA ARG A 202 4.28 -4.02 13.66
C ARG A 202 3.47 -2.80 13.25
N LEU A 203 2.70 -2.91 12.18
CA LEU A 203 2.07 -1.77 11.53
C LEU A 203 0.55 -1.82 11.65
N THR A 204 -0.10 -2.91 11.27
CA THR A 204 -1.57 -3.02 11.33
C THR A 204 -2.09 -2.96 12.75
N ALA A 205 -1.50 -3.72 13.67
CA ALA A 205 -1.88 -3.65 15.07
C ALA A 205 -1.63 -2.26 15.66
N PHE A 206 -0.50 -1.61 15.30
CA PHE A 206 -0.20 -0.25 15.74
C PHE A 206 -1.25 0.75 15.25
N GLU A 207 -1.62 0.73 13.95
CA GLU A 207 -2.61 1.66 13.39
C GLU A 207 -3.98 1.48 14.04
N LEU A 208 -4.45 0.23 14.15
CA LEU A 208 -5.78 -0.05 14.70
C LEU A 208 -5.88 0.34 16.18
N LEU A 209 -4.84 0.06 16.98
CA LEU A 209 -4.76 0.53 18.36
C LEU A 209 -4.69 2.05 18.46
N HIS A 210 -3.94 2.69 17.57
CA HIS A 210 -3.88 4.16 17.49
C HIS A 210 -5.26 4.75 17.22
N ASP A 211 -6.04 4.13 16.33
CA ASP A 211 -7.40 4.56 16.01
C ASP A 211 -8.42 4.14 17.09
N GLY A 212 -8.01 3.36 18.10
CA GLY A 212 -8.90 2.79 19.14
C GLY A 212 -9.87 1.75 18.56
N ILE A 213 -9.48 1.02 17.52
CA ILE A 213 -10.20 -0.12 16.97
C ILE A 213 -9.72 -1.38 17.69
N ASP A 214 -10.65 -2.23 18.09
CA ASP A 214 -10.34 -3.50 18.74
C ASP A 214 -9.59 -4.42 17.78
N VAL A 215 -8.40 -4.89 18.19
CA VAL A 215 -7.54 -5.73 17.36
C VAL A 215 -6.88 -6.83 18.18
N SER A 216 -6.95 -8.04 17.64
CA SER A 216 -6.22 -9.20 18.11
C SER A 216 -5.16 -9.63 17.09
N LEU A 217 -4.01 -10.08 17.58
CA LEU A 217 -2.91 -10.55 16.72
C LEU A 217 -2.85 -12.08 16.78
N ILE A 218 -2.67 -12.69 15.60
CA ILE A 218 -2.42 -14.14 15.48
C ILE A 218 -1.18 -14.42 14.63
N THR A 219 -0.59 -15.59 14.78
CA THR A 219 0.42 -16.10 13.83
C THR A 219 -0.24 -16.40 12.48
N ASP A 220 0.52 -16.31 11.38
CA ASP A 220 0.00 -16.60 10.03
C ASP A 220 -0.58 -18.02 9.94
N THR A 221 -0.01 -18.97 10.67
CA THR A 221 -0.43 -20.38 10.72
C THR A 221 -1.73 -20.62 11.48
N ALA A 222 -2.21 -19.66 12.28
CA ALA A 222 -3.43 -19.82 13.08
C ALA A 222 -4.72 -19.49 12.30
N VAL A 223 -4.62 -18.93 11.08
CA VAL A 223 -5.78 -18.50 10.28
C VAL A 223 -6.80 -19.61 10.09
N GLY A 224 -6.35 -20.80 9.68
CA GLY A 224 -7.23 -21.95 9.45
C GLY A 224 -7.97 -22.38 10.72
N HIS A 225 -7.29 -22.36 11.88
CA HIS A 225 -7.92 -22.65 13.16
C HIS A 225 -9.05 -21.65 13.51
N MET A 226 -8.81 -20.36 13.32
CA MET A 226 -9.80 -19.34 13.60
C MET A 226 -11.02 -19.45 12.68
N MET A 227 -10.80 -19.71 11.37
CA MET A 227 -11.89 -19.92 10.43
C MET A 227 -12.69 -21.19 10.71
N ALA A 228 -12.01 -22.30 11.04
CA ALA A 228 -12.67 -23.56 11.40
C ALA A 228 -13.58 -23.45 12.63
N ARG A 229 -13.30 -22.50 13.53
CA ARG A 229 -14.14 -22.20 14.69
C ARG A 229 -15.30 -21.23 14.38
N GLY A 230 -15.44 -20.77 13.16
CA GLY A 230 -16.42 -19.76 12.77
C GLY A 230 -16.20 -18.39 13.41
N ALA A 231 -14.96 -18.08 13.81
CA ALA A 231 -14.63 -16.84 14.51
C ALA A 231 -14.44 -15.62 13.57
N ILE A 232 -14.46 -15.84 12.24
CA ILE A 232 -14.19 -14.80 11.23
C ILE A 232 -15.39 -14.67 10.31
N ASN A 233 -15.94 -13.45 10.22
CA ASN A 233 -17.07 -13.16 9.34
C ASN A 233 -16.62 -12.75 7.93
N HIS A 234 -15.50 -12.01 7.83
CA HIS A 234 -14.98 -11.49 6.57
C HIS A 234 -13.45 -11.44 6.58
N VAL A 235 -12.86 -11.57 5.39
CA VAL A 235 -11.45 -11.23 5.15
C VAL A 235 -11.41 -9.97 4.30
N ILE A 236 -10.56 -9.01 4.67
CA ILE A 236 -10.24 -7.85 3.83
C ILE A 236 -8.74 -7.60 3.80
N VAL A 237 -8.18 -7.52 2.60
CA VAL A 237 -6.74 -7.28 2.35
C VAL A 237 -6.55 -6.15 1.33
N GLY A 238 -5.35 -5.63 1.25
CA GLY A 238 -4.94 -4.75 0.16
C GLY A 238 -4.47 -5.52 -1.06
N ALA A 239 -3.87 -4.81 -2.01
CA ALA A 239 -3.16 -5.39 -3.14
C ALA A 239 -1.91 -4.58 -3.49
N ASP A 240 -0.88 -5.28 -3.94
CA ASP A 240 0.29 -4.66 -4.57
C ASP A 240 0.10 -4.52 -6.09
N ARG A 241 -0.69 -5.42 -6.70
CA ARG A 241 -1.12 -5.38 -8.10
C ARG A 241 -2.41 -6.16 -8.29
N VAL A 242 -3.30 -5.63 -9.15
CA VAL A 242 -4.53 -6.31 -9.58
C VAL A 242 -4.52 -6.38 -11.11
N LEU A 243 -4.64 -7.56 -11.69
CA LEU A 243 -4.73 -7.71 -13.14
C LEU A 243 -6.16 -7.50 -13.63
N HIS A 244 -6.29 -7.12 -14.89
CA HIS A 244 -7.60 -6.98 -15.56
C HIS A 244 -8.46 -8.26 -15.50
N THR A 245 -7.83 -9.42 -15.37
CA THR A 245 -8.45 -10.73 -15.20
C THR A 245 -8.99 -11.00 -13.80
N GLY A 246 -8.72 -10.10 -12.83
CA GLY A 246 -9.09 -10.27 -11.43
C GLY A 246 -8.06 -11.01 -10.57
N HIS A 247 -6.93 -11.46 -11.13
CA HIS A 247 -5.83 -11.99 -10.32
C HIS A 247 -5.23 -10.89 -9.45
N VAL A 248 -4.98 -11.20 -8.19
CA VAL A 248 -4.43 -10.25 -7.22
C VAL A 248 -3.08 -10.72 -6.73
N PHE A 249 -2.07 -9.87 -6.85
CA PHE A 249 -0.76 -10.05 -6.23
C PHE A 249 -0.71 -9.22 -4.96
N ASN A 250 -0.41 -9.89 -3.84
CA ASN A 250 -0.29 -9.23 -2.55
C ASN A 250 0.77 -9.93 -1.69
N LYS A 251 1.01 -9.43 -0.51
CA LYS A 251 1.98 -9.95 0.45
C LYS A 251 1.85 -11.46 0.58
N ILE A 252 3.02 -12.17 0.53
CA ILE A 252 3.09 -13.61 0.73
C ILE A 252 2.23 -14.06 1.92
N GLY A 253 1.45 -15.13 1.71
CA GLY A 253 0.44 -15.63 2.65
C GLY A 253 -0.99 -15.22 2.31
N THR A 254 -1.21 -14.25 1.43
CA THR A 254 -2.55 -13.83 1.01
C THR A 254 -3.30 -14.96 0.30
N TYR A 255 -2.64 -15.70 -0.60
CA TYR A 255 -3.20 -16.85 -1.29
C TYR A 255 -3.62 -17.96 -0.31
N GLN A 256 -2.78 -18.25 0.69
CA GLN A 256 -3.12 -19.19 1.76
C GLN A 256 -4.39 -18.75 2.51
N VAL A 257 -4.51 -17.47 2.88
CA VAL A 257 -5.69 -16.94 3.55
C VAL A 257 -6.93 -17.05 2.66
N ALA A 258 -6.81 -16.77 1.35
CA ALA A 258 -7.91 -16.87 0.40
C ALA A 258 -8.41 -18.32 0.23
N ILE A 259 -7.50 -19.31 0.13
CA ILE A 259 -7.86 -20.75 0.10
C ILE A 259 -8.63 -21.13 1.37
N LEU A 260 -8.14 -20.74 2.53
CA LEU A 260 -8.80 -21.04 3.81
C LEU A 260 -10.17 -20.36 3.91
N ALA A 261 -10.28 -19.10 3.49
CA ALA A 261 -11.54 -18.37 3.44
C ALA A 261 -12.56 -19.08 2.54
N HIS A 262 -12.15 -19.48 1.34
CA HIS A 262 -12.99 -20.24 0.42
C HIS A 262 -13.45 -21.58 1.01
N LYS A 263 -12.52 -22.34 1.62
CA LYS A 263 -12.82 -23.62 2.27
C LYS A 263 -13.85 -23.50 3.40
N HIS A 264 -13.84 -22.38 4.12
CA HIS A 264 -14.73 -22.14 5.26
C HIS A 264 -15.91 -21.24 4.94
N ASN A 265 -16.15 -20.92 3.65
CA ASN A 265 -17.22 -20.03 3.16
C ASN A 265 -17.17 -18.63 3.82
N VAL A 266 -15.98 -18.12 4.09
CA VAL A 266 -15.75 -16.76 4.58
C VAL A 266 -15.53 -15.84 3.38
N PRO A 267 -16.32 -14.77 3.19
CA PRO A 267 -16.12 -13.82 2.10
C PRO A 267 -14.73 -13.18 2.14
N PHE A 268 -14.05 -13.17 0.99
CA PHE A 268 -12.71 -12.61 0.83
C PHE A 268 -12.73 -11.40 -0.09
N TYR A 269 -12.42 -10.24 0.46
CA TYR A 269 -12.42 -8.96 -0.25
C TYR A 269 -11.01 -8.38 -0.39
N VAL A 270 -10.79 -7.72 -1.53
CA VAL A 270 -9.57 -6.96 -1.81
C VAL A 270 -9.92 -5.49 -1.92
N ALA A 271 -9.23 -4.60 -1.25
CA ALA A 271 -9.43 -3.16 -1.33
C ALA A 271 -8.21 -2.49 -2.00
N ALA A 272 -8.42 -1.95 -3.21
CA ALA A 272 -7.34 -1.38 -4.00
C ALA A 272 -7.84 -0.23 -4.89
N PRO A 273 -7.05 0.86 -5.03
CA PRO A 273 -7.33 1.92 -5.98
C PRO A 273 -7.10 1.45 -7.42
N LEU A 274 -7.74 2.08 -8.40
CA LEU A 274 -7.55 1.75 -9.81
C LEU A 274 -6.11 1.98 -10.30
N SER A 275 -5.34 2.82 -9.63
CA SER A 275 -3.89 2.99 -9.92
C SER A 275 -3.05 1.76 -9.60
N THR A 276 -3.60 0.77 -8.88
CA THR A 276 -2.96 -0.52 -8.59
C THR A 276 -3.29 -1.58 -9.65
N PHE A 277 -4.21 -1.25 -10.58
CA PHE A 277 -4.58 -2.19 -11.64
C PHE A 277 -3.54 -2.16 -12.78
N ASP A 278 -3.20 -3.35 -13.22
CA ASP A 278 -2.36 -3.60 -14.39
C ASP A 278 -3.24 -4.19 -15.50
N PHE A 279 -3.42 -3.41 -16.55
CA PHE A 279 -4.30 -3.74 -17.67
C PHE A 279 -3.58 -4.49 -18.80
N GLU A 280 -2.27 -4.61 -18.73
CA GLU A 280 -1.42 -5.12 -19.81
C GLU A 280 -0.88 -6.52 -19.53
N SER A 281 -0.47 -6.79 -18.29
CA SER A 281 0.18 -8.05 -17.94
C SER A 281 -0.80 -9.21 -17.82
N ASN A 282 -0.32 -10.42 -18.19
CA ASN A 282 -0.98 -11.68 -17.85
C ASN A 282 -0.43 -12.25 -16.53
N PRO A 283 -1.14 -13.18 -15.89
CA PRO A 283 -0.70 -13.75 -14.60
C PRO A 283 0.72 -14.35 -14.62
N ASN A 284 1.13 -14.97 -15.73
CA ASN A 284 2.43 -15.61 -15.86
C ASN A 284 3.58 -14.64 -16.18
N ASP A 285 3.25 -13.41 -16.57
CA ASP A 285 4.25 -12.38 -16.94
C ASP A 285 4.74 -11.61 -15.71
N VAL A 286 4.02 -11.73 -14.58
CA VAL A 286 4.34 -10.98 -13.36
C VAL A 286 5.49 -11.64 -12.61
N VAL A 287 6.62 -10.96 -12.57
CA VAL A 287 7.80 -11.39 -11.81
C VAL A 287 7.60 -11.09 -10.33
N ILE A 288 7.70 -12.12 -9.50
CA ILE A 288 7.64 -11.98 -8.03
C ILE A 288 9.05 -11.71 -7.50
N GLU A 289 9.19 -10.64 -6.71
CA GLU A 289 10.42 -10.26 -6.04
C GLU A 289 10.84 -11.36 -5.04
N ASP A 290 12.06 -11.90 -5.18
CA ASP A 290 12.69 -12.75 -4.17
C ASP A 290 13.59 -11.89 -3.29
N ARG A 291 13.34 -11.91 -1.97
CA ARG A 291 13.95 -10.98 -1.02
C ARG A 291 15.08 -11.65 -0.24
N SER A 292 15.81 -10.84 0.54
CA SER A 292 16.94 -11.31 1.33
C SER A 292 16.57 -12.50 2.23
N ALA A 293 17.39 -13.54 2.20
CA ALA A 293 17.29 -14.67 3.11
C ALA A 293 17.32 -14.25 4.59
N ASP A 294 17.99 -13.14 4.89
CA ASP A 294 18.09 -12.61 6.25
C ASP A 294 16.73 -12.29 6.89
N GLU A 295 15.74 -11.91 6.10
CA GLU A 295 14.39 -11.66 6.60
C GLU A 295 13.74 -12.92 7.17
N VAL A 296 14.02 -14.07 6.59
CA VAL A 296 13.48 -15.38 7.04
C VAL A 296 14.28 -15.97 8.19
N VAL A 297 15.61 -15.94 8.08
CA VAL A 297 16.49 -16.63 9.04
C VAL A 297 16.79 -15.81 10.29
N LYS A 298 16.31 -14.56 10.36
CA LYS A 298 16.49 -13.70 11.53
C LYS A 298 15.15 -13.19 12.06
N VAL A 299 15.08 -12.98 13.37
CA VAL A 299 14.03 -12.19 14.04
C VAL A 299 14.74 -11.09 14.81
N GLY A 300 14.50 -9.85 14.39
CA GLY A 300 15.31 -8.73 14.83
C GLY A 300 16.79 -8.92 14.45
N ARG A 301 17.67 -8.89 15.44
CA ARG A 301 19.10 -9.13 15.23
C ARG A 301 19.54 -10.58 15.44
N LYS A 302 18.64 -11.46 15.93
CA LYS A 302 18.95 -12.83 16.29
C LYS A 302 18.68 -13.77 15.12
N ARG A 303 19.68 -14.56 14.74
CA ARG A 303 19.51 -15.66 13.80
C ARG A 303 18.76 -16.82 14.50
N ILE A 304 17.73 -17.34 13.82
CA ILE A 304 16.87 -18.43 14.31
C ILE A 304 16.99 -19.72 13.48
N ALA A 305 17.75 -19.68 12.39
CA ALA A 305 17.97 -20.85 11.54
C ALA A 305 19.47 -21.18 11.42
N PRO A 306 19.86 -22.45 11.18
CA PRO A 306 21.26 -22.86 11.02
C PRO A 306 21.95 -22.08 9.88
N LYS A 307 23.28 -21.90 10.00
CA LYS A 307 24.10 -21.37 8.90
C LYS A 307 24.07 -22.36 7.73
N GLY A 308 24.01 -21.83 6.50
CA GLY A 308 24.02 -22.66 5.28
C GLY A 308 22.65 -23.21 4.86
N VAL A 309 21.59 -23.00 5.63
CA VAL A 309 20.23 -23.37 5.19
C VAL A 309 19.83 -22.59 3.95
N ARG A 310 19.32 -23.29 2.92
CA ARG A 310 18.77 -22.66 1.72
C ARG A 310 17.43 -22.00 2.06
N VAL A 311 17.19 -20.80 1.55
CA VAL A 311 15.98 -20.01 1.80
C VAL A 311 15.35 -19.59 0.49
N PHE A 312 14.03 -19.70 0.41
CA PHE A 312 13.18 -19.06 -0.57
C PHE A 312 12.37 -17.99 0.15
N ASN A 313 12.39 -16.77 -0.32
CA ASN A 313 11.72 -15.64 0.31
C ASN A 313 10.92 -14.79 -0.69
N PRO A 314 9.91 -15.39 -1.39
CA PRO A 314 9.05 -14.60 -2.27
C PRO A 314 8.32 -13.53 -1.47
N ALA A 315 8.31 -12.30 -2.00
CA ALA A 315 7.68 -11.17 -1.32
C ALA A 315 6.16 -11.20 -1.41
N PHE A 316 5.62 -11.78 -2.48
CA PHE A 316 4.21 -11.77 -2.84
C PHE A 316 3.76 -13.16 -3.26
N ASP A 317 2.44 -13.39 -3.24
CA ASP A 317 1.80 -14.51 -3.91
C ASP A 317 0.64 -14.02 -4.78
N MET A 318 0.15 -14.88 -5.66
CA MET A 318 -0.95 -14.61 -6.55
C MET A 318 -2.21 -15.32 -6.07
N THR A 319 -3.26 -14.54 -5.83
CA THR A 319 -4.60 -15.06 -5.52
C THR A 319 -5.43 -15.05 -6.81
N PRO A 320 -5.92 -16.20 -7.28
CA PRO A 320 -6.73 -16.27 -8.49
C PRO A 320 -8.16 -15.76 -8.24
N PRO A 321 -8.86 -15.28 -9.29
CA PRO A 321 -10.14 -14.59 -9.17
C PRO A 321 -11.27 -15.43 -8.56
N GLU A 322 -11.25 -16.73 -8.70
CA GLU A 322 -12.27 -17.65 -8.13
C GLU A 322 -12.27 -17.69 -6.60
N LEU A 323 -11.19 -17.26 -5.95
CA LEU A 323 -11.09 -17.16 -4.49
C LEU A 323 -11.49 -15.79 -3.95
N ILE A 324 -11.82 -14.83 -4.83
CA ILE A 324 -12.10 -13.44 -4.47
C ILE A 324 -13.59 -13.16 -4.59
N THR A 325 -14.24 -12.81 -3.47
CA THR A 325 -15.66 -12.44 -3.45
C THR A 325 -15.91 -11.10 -4.11
N GLY A 326 -15.00 -10.14 -3.95
CA GLY A 326 -15.10 -8.83 -4.58
C GLY A 326 -13.86 -7.96 -4.39
N ILE A 327 -13.69 -7.00 -5.31
CA ILE A 327 -12.61 -6.00 -5.26
C ILE A 327 -13.25 -4.63 -5.05
N ILE A 328 -12.90 -3.97 -3.96
CA ILE A 328 -13.44 -2.68 -3.54
C ILE A 328 -12.54 -1.59 -4.11
N THR A 329 -13.10 -0.74 -4.96
CA THR A 329 -12.39 0.39 -5.60
C THR A 329 -13.06 1.72 -5.26
N GLN A 330 -12.44 2.83 -5.63
CA GLN A 330 -13.06 4.16 -5.48
C GLN A 330 -14.28 4.39 -6.39
N LYS A 331 -14.50 3.52 -7.40
CA LYS A 331 -15.68 3.59 -8.29
C LYS A 331 -16.80 2.64 -7.87
N GLY A 332 -16.55 1.70 -6.95
CA GLY A 332 -17.51 0.71 -6.49
C GLY A 332 -16.88 -0.63 -6.18
N ILE A 333 -17.71 -1.63 -5.96
CA ILE A 333 -17.31 -3.01 -5.70
C ILE A 333 -17.44 -3.82 -6.96
N LEU A 334 -16.30 -4.34 -7.44
CA LEU A 334 -16.26 -5.32 -8.54
C LEU A 334 -16.53 -6.71 -7.99
N THR A 335 -17.39 -7.45 -8.66
CA THR A 335 -17.66 -8.88 -8.40
C THR A 335 -17.32 -9.72 -9.63
N PRO A 336 -17.11 -11.04 -9.48
CA PRO A 336 -16.92 -11.90 -10.64
C PRO A 336 -18.10 -11.85 -11.64
N PRO A 337 -17.88 -12.00 -12.96
CA PRO A 337 -16.58 -12.13 -13.64
C PRO A 337 -15.87 -10.77 -13.76
N PHE A 338 -14.64 -10.67 -13.24
CA PHE A 338 -13.94 -9.41 -13.07
C PHE A 338 -13.58 -8.72 -14.38
N ASP A 339 -13.18 -9.46 -15.40
CA ASP A 339 -12.83 -8.96 -16.73
C ASP A 339 -13.95 -8.16 -17.41
N LYS A 340 -15.19 -8.65 -17.27
CA LYS A 340 -16.39 -7.99 -17.81
C LYS A 340 -16.79 -6.78 -16.96
N ASN A 341 -16.84 -6.98 -15.64
CA ASN A 341 -17.33 -5.98 -14.72
C ASN A 341 -16.34 -4.81 -14.56
N LEU A 342 -15.02 -5.04 -14.73
CA LEU A 342 -14.03 -3.99 -14.75
C LEU A 342 -14.20 -3.07 -15.97
N LYS A 343 -14.46 -3.63 -17.16
CA LYS A 343 -14.76 -2.84 -18.35
C LYS A 343 -15.98 -1.95 -18.15
N ALA A 344 -17.06 -2.49 -17.56
CA ALA A 344 -18.26 -1.73 -17.25
C ALA A 344 -18.05 -0.63 -16.19
N LEU A 345 -17.12 -0.84 -15.25
CA LEU A 345 -16.80 0.15 -14.22
C LEU A 345 -15.96 1.31 -14.77
N LEU A 346 -15.14 1.06 -15.78
CA LEU A 346 -14.27 2.06 -16.38
C LEU A 346 -15.00 2.94 -17.41
N GLY A 347 -16.10 2.44 -17.97
CA GLY A 347 -17.00 3.15 -18.86
C GLY A 347 -16.57 3.17 -20.27
#